data_a2ff1e526777befc895b35ee7ef26792
#
_entry.id   a2ff1e526777befc895b35ee7ef26792
#
_cell.length_a   1.000
_cell.length_b   1.000
_cell.length_c   1.000
_cell.angle_alpha   90.00
_cell.angle_beta   90.00
_cell.angle_gamma   90.00
#
_symmetry.space_group_name_H-M   'P 1'
#
loop_
_entity.id
_entity.type
_entity.pdbx_description
1 polymer ?
#
loop_
_entity_poly.entity_id
_entity_poly.type
_entity_poly.pdbx_seq_one_letter_code
_entity_poly.pdbx_strand_id
1 'polypeptide(L)'
;MVKGFNSDFYISGKHYHLQSEDWGTQNPFLVTRLYCQGAVVKTLKRSYVEVFGTVRIASDVVKIALKHQHEELAKELVLGPPV
;
A
#
# COMPACT_ATOMS: atom_id res chain seq x y z
N MET A 1 -7.25 -8.48 12.19
CA MET A 1 -6.91 -7.60 11.06
C MET A 1 -5.67 -6.77 11.38
N VAL A 2 -4.71 -6.76 10.52
CA VAL A 2 -3.50 -5.99 10.72
C VAL A 2 -3.79 -4.53 10.42
N LYS A 3 -3.27 -3.65 11.27
CA LYS A 3 -3.36 -2.22 11.02
C LYS A 3 -2.52 -1.87 9.81
N GLY A 4 -3.06 -1.05 8.95
CA GLY A 4 -2.35 -0.60 7.79
C GLY A 4 -1.45 0.58 8.05
N PHE A 5 -0.98 1.18 6.97
CA PHE A 5 -0.15 2.37 7.00
C PHE A 5 -0.87 3.48 6.26
N ASN A 6 -0.72 4.70 6.76
CA ASN A 6 -1.32 5.88 6.14
C ASN A 6 -0.26 6.97 6.08
N SER A 7 -0.19 7.65 4.95
CA SER A 7 0.74 8.76 4.75
C SER A 7 0.06 9.84 3.93
N ASP A 8 0.39 11.09 4.25
CA ASP A 8 -0.13 12.24 3.51
C ASP A 8 1.02 13.00 2.90
N PHE A 9 0.81 13.45 1.67
CA PHE A 9 1.81 14.21 0.93
C PHE A 9 1.15 15.42 0.28
N TYR A 10 1.89 16.52 0.23
CA TYR A 10 1.48 17.72 -0.47
C TYR A 10 2.52 18.01 -1.52
N ILE A 11 2.14 17.81 -2.78
CA ILE A 11 3.06 17.95 -3.92
C ILE A 11 2.42 18.82 -4.98
N SER A 12 3.10 19.89 -5.35
CA SER A 12 2.62 20.83 -6.38
C SER A 12 1.21 21.35 -6.09
N GLY A 13 0.92 21.63 -4.81
CA GLY A 13 -0.37 22.16 -4.39
C GLY A 13 -1.48 21.14 -4.29
N LYS A 14 -1.19 19.86 -4.49
CA LYS A 14 -2.19 18.80 -4.40
C LYS A 14 -1.95 17.92 -3.18
N HIS A 15 -3.02 17.54 -2.51
CA HIS A 15 -2.97 16.60 -1.40
C HIS A 15 -3.12 15.17 -1.90
N TYR A 16 -2.13 14.35 -1.54
CA TYR A 16 -2.16 12.91 -1.81
C TYR A 16 -2.25 12.16 -0.51
N HIS A 17 -3.05 11.11 -0.48
CA HIS A 17 -3.15 10.22 0.67
C HIS A 17 -2.84 8.80 0.22
N LEU A 18 -1.89 8.17 0.89
CA LEU A 18 -1.49 6.80 0.60
C LEU A 18 -1.93 5.90 1.74
N GLN A 19 -2.67 4.86 1.42
CA GLN A 19 -3.23 3.95 2.42
C GLN A 19 -2.91 2.52 2.03
N SER A 20 -2.34 1.77 2.97
CA SER A 20 -2.04 0.35 2.77
C SER A 20 -2.76 -0.49 3.80
N GLU A 21 -3.30 -1.62 3.36
CA GLU A 21 -4.05 -2.55 4.19
C GLU A 21 -3.66 -3.98 3.89
N ASP A 22 -3.61 -4.79 4.96
CA ASP A 22 -3.52 -6.24 4.85
C ASP A 22 -4.93 -6.78 5.03
N TRP A 23 -5.44 -7.49 4.04
CA TRP A 23 -6.81 -8.02 4.08
C TRP A 23 -6.91 -9.34 4.84
N GLY A 24 -5.78 -9.90 5.30
CA GLY A 24 -5.77 -11.08 6.17
C GLY A 24 -5.77 -12.39 5.41
N THR A 25 -5.67 -13.49 6.17
CA THR A 25 -5.49 -14.83 5.57
C THR A 25 -6.70 -15.34 4.80
N GLN A 26 -7.89 -14.87 5.12
CA GLN A 26 -9.11 -15.30 4.42
C GLN A 26 -9.29 -14.57 3.10
N ASN A 27 -8.61 -13.45 2.93
CA ASN A 27 -8.61 -12.69 1.71
C ASN A 27 -7.17 -12.16 1.52
N PRO A 28 -6.23 -13.06 1.19
CA PRO A 28 -4.80 -12.81 1.38
C PRO A 28 -4.20 -11.87 0.34
N PHE A 29 -4.45 -10.60 0.53
CA PHE A 29 -3.96 -9.53 -0.33
C PHE A 29 -3.38 -8.38 0.49
N LEU A 30 -2.33 -7.78 -0.05
CA LEU A 30 -1.77 -6.52 0.41
C LEU A 30 -2.22 -5.45 -0.56
N VAL A 31 -2.95 -4.47 -0.08
CA VAL A 31 -3.57 -3.46 -0.95
C VAL A 31 -3.08 -2.06 -0.56
N THR A 32 -2.56 -1.34 -1.52
CA THR A 32 -2.13 0.05 -1.34
C THR A 32 -2.89 0.91 -2.32
N ARG A 33 -3.55 1.95 -1.82
CA ARG A 33 -4.31 2.88 -2.64
C ARG A 33 -3.75 4.28 -2.50
N LEU A 34 -3.60 4.94 -3.63
CA LEU A 34 -3.21 6.34 -3.67
C LEU A 34 -4.42 7.17 -4.04
N TYR A 35 -4.72 8.13 -3.18
CA TYR A 35 -5.80 9.10 -3.39
C TYR A 35 -5.19 10.46 -3.73
N CYS A 36 -5.80 11.16 -4.65
CA CYS A 36 -5.46 12.55 -4.91
C CYS A 36 -6.74 13.37 -4.76
N GLN A 37 -6.75 14.28 -3.79
CA GLN A 37 -7.90 15.13 -3.53
C GLN A 37 -9.19 14.32 -3.32
N GLY A 38 -9.07 13.19 -2.62
CA GLY A 38 -10.19 12.33 -2.27
C GLY A 38 -10.55 11.27 -3.31
N ALA A 39 -9.96 11.30 -4.50
CA ALA A 39 -10.25 10.32 -5.54
C ALA A 39 -9.10 9.33 -5.66
N VAL A 40 -9.43 8.04 -5.85
CA VAL A 40 -8.42 7.00 -6.06
C VAL A 40 -7.79 7.19 -7.43
N VAL A 41 -6.46 7.34 -7.46
CA VAL A 41 -5.73 7.50 -8.72
C VAL A 41 -4.84 6.29 -9.04
N LYS A 42 -4.55 5.45 -8.04
CA LYS A 42 -3.76 4.25 -8.27
C LYS A 42 -4.06 3.21 -7.19
N THR A 43 -4.11 1.95 -7.58
CA THR A 43 -4.25 0.83 -6.64
C THR A 43 -3.18 -0.20 -6.98
N LEU A 44 -2.44 -0.64 -5.96
CA LEU A 44 -1.50 -1.74 -6.07
C LEU A 44 -2.01 -2.86 -5.17
N LYS A 45 -2.39 -3.98 -5.77
CA LYS A 45 -2.93 -5.13 -5.05
C LYS A 45 -2.08 -6.35 -5.37
N ARG A 46 -1.48 -6.94 -4.34
CA ARG A 46 -0.64 -8.13 -4.50
C ARG A 46 -1.14 -9.22 -3.57
N SER A 47 -1.22 -10.45 -4.08
CA SER A 47 -1.60 -11.56 -3.23
C SER A 47 -0.44 -12.02 -2.37
N TYR A 48 -0.76 -12.69 -1.26
CA TYR A 48 0.28 -13.33 -0.42
C TYR A 48 1.10 -14.32 -1.24
N VAL A 49 0.44 -15.05 -2.13
CA VAL A 49 1.15 -16.04 -2.96
C VAL A 49 2.18 -15.36 -3.87
N GLU A 50 1.82 -14.23 -4.45
CA GLU A 50 2.77 -13.46 -5.27
C GLU A 50 3.98 -13.00 -4.47
N VAL A 51 3.73 -12.51 -3.25
CA VAL A 51 4.78 -11.89 -2.44
C VAL A 51 5.60 -12.93 -1.68
N PHE A 52 4.94 -13.95 -1.11
CA PHE A 52 5.58 -14.91 -0.19
C PHE A 52 5.65 -16.33 -0.73
N GLY A 53 4.95 -16.64 -1.81
CA GLY A 53 4.85 -17.99 -2.33
C GLY A 53 3.92 -18.89 -1.53
N THR A 54 3.24 -18.36 -0.53
CA THR A 54 2.35 -19.10 0.37
C THR A 54 1.37 -18.14 1.03
N VAL A 55 0.26 -18.67 1.54
CA VAL A 55 -0.68 -17.90 2.37
C VAL A 55 -0.41 -18.08 3.85
N ARG A 56 0.48 -19.00 4.21
CA ARG A 56 0.84 -19.28 5.60
C ARG A 56 2.11 -18.52 5.95
N ILE A 57 1.92 -17.31 6.43
CA ILE A 57 3.04 -16.43 6.73
C ILE A 57 2.78 -15.72 8.05
N ALA A 58 3.83 -15.51 8.83
CA ALA A 58 3.73 -14.83 10.12
C ALA A 58 3.29 -13.38 9.93
N SER A 59 2.46 -12.90 10.85
CA SER A 59 1.89 -11.55 10.74
C SER A 59 2.94 -10.45 10.75
N ASP A 60 4.04 -10.63 11.47
CA ASP A 60 5.13 -9.65 11.49
C ASP A 60 5.83 -9.56 10.12
N VAL A 61 5.96 -10.68 9.42
CA VAL A 61 6.54 -10.71 8.08
C VAL A 61 5.59 -10.02 7.10
N VAL A 62 4.29 -10.26 7.22
CA VAL A 62 3.27 -9.60 6.39
C VAL A 62 3.34 -8.08 6.59
N LYS A 63 3.47 -7.65 7.84
CA LYS A 63 3.55 -6.23 8.16
C LYS A 63 4.78 -5.56 7.53
N ILE A 64 5.91 -6.24 7.55
CA ILE A 64 7.15 -5.75 6.92
C ILE A 64 6.96 -5.60 5.42
N ALA A 65 6.36 -6.62 4.79
CA ALA A 65 6.10 -6.57 3.34
C ALA A 65 5.13 -5.45 2.98
N LEU A 66 4.09 -5.26 3.78
CA LEU A 66 3.13 -4.19 3.56
C LEU A 66 3.79 -2.82 3.69
N LYS A 67 4.68 -2.66 4.65
CA LYS A 67 5.44 -1.43 4.82
C LYS A 67 6.30 -1.14 3.60
N HIS A 68 6.97 -2.16 3.07
CA HIS A 68 7.78 -2.01 1.86
C HIS A 68 6.94 -1.63 0.65
N GLN A 69 5.76 -2.24 0.50
CA GLN A 69 4.83 -1.90 -0.58
C GLN A 69 4.36 -0.45 -0.47
N HIS A 70 4.05 -0.02 0.75
CA HIS A 70 3.64 1.35 1.03
C HIS A 70 4.76 2.34 0.65
N GLU A 71 5.98 2.04 1.10
CA GLU A 71 7.15 2.89 0.83
C GLU A 71 7.51 2.93 -0.65
N GLU A 72 7.31 1.83 -1.35
CA GLU A 72 7.54 1.74 -2.79
C GLU A 72 6.66 2.77 -3.53
N LEU A 73 5.37 2.80 -3.20
CA LEU A 73 4.45 3.76 -3.82
C LEU A 73 4.70 5.20 -3.37
N ALA A 74 5.07 5.38 -2.10
CA ALA A 74 5.44 6.71 -1.60
C ALA A 74 6.63 7.26 -2.37
N LYS A 75 7.62 6.42 -2.63
CA LYS A 75 8.81 6.80 -3.37
C LYS A 75 8.47 7.17 -4.82
N GLU A 76 7.64 6.36 -5.47
CA GLU A 76 7.19 6.66 -6.84
C GLU A 76 6.47 8.00 -6.89
N LEU A 77 5.63 8.27 -5.89
CA LEU A 77 4.88 9.52 -5.83
C LEU A 77 5.80 10.73 -5.72
N VAL A 78 6.82 10.65 -4.87
CA VAL A 78 7.76 11.75 -4.66
C VAL A 78 8.63 11.99 -5.89
N LEU A 79 9.06 10.90 -6.56
CA LEU A 79 9.94 10.98 -7.73
C LEU A 79 9.22 11.39 -9.00
N GLY A 80 7.93 11.02 -9.15
CA GLY A 80 7.16 11.34 -10.33
C GLY A 80 5.67 11.18 -10.05
N PRO A 81 5.03 12.19 -9.43
CA PRO A 81 3.62 12.04 -9.09
C PRO A 81 2.76 11.91 -10.34
N PRO A 82 1.69 11.10 -10.26
CA PRO A 82 0.73 11.03 -11.35
C PRO A 82 0.08 12.40 -11.52
N VAL A 83 -0.19 12.76 -12.71
CA VAL A 83 -0.66 14.10 -13.08
C VAL A 83 -1.91 14.52 -12.33
#